data_6ef75d41dbbfb810e433ff260f6cd10c
#
_entry.id   6ef75d41dbbfb810e433ff260f6cd10c
#
_cell.length_a   1.000
_cell.length_b   1.000
_cell.length_c   1.000
_cell.angle_alpha   90.00
_cell.angle_beta   90.00
_cell.angle_gamma   90.00
#
_symmetry.space_group_name_H-M   'P 1'
#
loop_
_entity.id
_entity.type
_entity.pdbx_description
1 polymer ?
#
loop_
_entity_poly.entity_id
_entity_poly.type
_entity_poly.pdbx_seq_one_letter_code
_entity_poly.pdbx_strand_id
1 'polypeptide(L)'
;MSNVYRWIKKGHPYGEIPPCIHVGILNFNQMISPNYYHKFSLMDEKTKEIYSRKFQFHMIELKKLKYVKEKQKKKPLYRWAKLIAAQTWEELEQESKGNKYMERALEEMIKISQDERERYLYLREEMAESDRASQIQSAQRIGRKEGEILKLISLVQKKILKNKTLPQIAEESEEDTIVIEPIYTLIKENPEAEKEEIYKMLNL
;
A
#
# COMPACT_ATOMS: atom_id res chain seq x y z
N MET A 1 -6.47 18.06 -10.79
CA MET A 1 -7.85 18.28 -10.25
C MET A 1 -8.84 18.92 -11.26
N SER A 2 -8.45 19.29 -12.45
CA SER A 2 -9.30 20.08 -13.39
C SER A 2 -10.40 19.30 -14.13
N ASN A 3 -10.34 17.97 -14.20
CA ASN A 3 -11.28 17.19 -15.03
C ASN A 3 -12.63 16.87 -14.36
N VAL A 4 -12.72 16.87 -13.03
CA VAL A 4 -13.97 16.56 -12.32
C VAL A 4 -15.01 17.65 -12.49
N TYR A 5 -14.59 18.93 -12.53
CA TYR A 5 -15.49 20.07 -12.70
C TYR A 5 -16.08 20.19 -14.11
N ARG A 6 -15.49 19.57 -15.12
CA ARG A 6 -15.99 19.61 -16.52
C ARG A 6 -17.32 18.88 -16.71
N TRP A 7 -17.67 17.97 -15.79
CA TRP A 7 -18.89 17.15 -15.86
C TRP A 7 -20.05 17.72 -15.06
N ILE A 8 -19.83 18.77 -14.25
CA ILE A 8 -20.88 19.40 -13.47
C ILE A 8 -21.53 20.48 -14.31
N LYS A 9 -22.71 20.20 -14.87
CA LYS A 9 -23.54 21.21 -15.51
C LYS A 9 -24.30 21.98 -14.43
N LYS A 10 -24.47 23.30 -14.63
CA LYS A 10 -25.21 24.18 -13.72
C LYS A 10 -26.63 23.61 -13.50
N GLY A 11 -27.02 23.38 -12.24
CA GLY A 11 -28.35 22.88 -11.87
C GLY A 11 -28.47 21.35 -11.78
N HIS A 12 -27.42 20.56 -12.07
CA HIS A 12 -27.46 19.13 -11.86
C HIS A 12 -27.13 18.75 -10.40
N PRO A 13 -27.80 17.73 -9.84
CA PRO A 13 -27.53 17.28 -8.49
C PRO A 13 -26.14 16.64 -8.38
N TYR A 14 -25.44 16.89 -7.29
CA TYR A 14 -24.10 16.30 -7.04
C TYR A 14 -24.10 14.76 -7.01
N GLY A 15 -25.27 14.14 -6.83
CA GLY A 15 -25.45 12.70 -6.92
C GLY A 15 -25.17 12.10 -8.29
N GLU A 16 -25.24 12.89 -9.37
CA GLU A 16 -24.99 12.45 -10.76
C GLU A 16 -23.53 12.54 -11.19
N ILE A 17 -22.65 13.11 -10.38
CA ILE A 17 -21.21 13.19 -10.67
C ILE A 17 -20.66 11.77 -10.86
N PRO A 18 -19.98 11.47 -11.98
CA PRO A 18 -19.36 10.18 -12.20
C PRO A 18 -18.27 9.91 -11.16
N PRO A 19 -17.99 8.64 -10.82
CA PRO A 19 -16.93 8.31 -9.88
C PRO A 19 -15.56 8.75 -10.42
N CYS A 20 -14.77 9.36 -9.56
CA CYS A 20 -13.38 9.69 -9.80
C CYS A 20 -12.50 8.59 -9.16
N ILE A 21 -11.77 7.86 -9.99
CA ILE A 21 -10.86 6.81 -9.55
C ILE A 21 -9.44 7.25 -9.89
N HIS A 22 -8.62 7.41 -8.85
CA HIS A 22 -7.17 7.61 -9.00
C HIS A 22 -6.47 6.27 -8.81
N VAL A 23 -5.56 5.92 -9.71
CA VAL A 23 -4.74 4.70 -9.61
C VAL A 23 -3.28 5.11 -9.54
N GLY A 24 -2.64 4.86 -8.39
CA GLY A 24 -1.20 4.99 -8.21
C GLY A 24 -0.51 3.65 -8.41
N ILE A 25 0.52 3.60 -9.27
CA ILE A 25 1.36 2.43 -9.49
C ILE A 25 2.75 2.78 -8.99
N LEU A 26 3.23 2.03 -7.98
CA LEU A 26 4.46 2.33 -7.28
C LEU A 26 5.47 1.20 -7.46
N ASN A 27 6.70 1.55 -7.83
CA ASN A 27 7.82 0.61 -7.88
C ASN A 27 8.62 0.58 -6.56
N PHE A 28 7.95 0.90 -5.45
CA PHE A 28 8.50 0.83 -4.08
C PHE A 28 7.41 0.44 -3.09
N ASN A 29 7.82 0.11 -1.84
CA ASN A 29 6.88 -0.22 -0.77
C ASN A 29 6.47 1.07 -0.04
N GLN A 30 5.21 1.41 -0.11
CA GLN A 30 4.60 2.56 0.57
C GLN A 30 3.87 2.15 1.84
N MET A 31 3.17 1.02 1.81
CA MET A 31 2.37 0.51 2.93
C MET A 31 3.14 -0.57 3.69
N ILE A 32 2.90 -0.71 4.98
CA ILE A 32 3.46 -1.78 5.82
C ILE A 32 2.84 -3.13 5.45
N SER A 33 1.53 -3.15 5.18
CA SER A 33 0.79 -4.36 4.77
C SER A 33 1.49 -5.10 3.63
N PRO A 34 1.57 -6.44 3.65
CA PRO A 34 2.18 -7.24 2.59
C PRO A 34 1.37 -7.29 1.29
N ASN A 35 0.15 -6.75 1.28
CA ASN A 35 -0.69 -6.75 0.10
C ASN A 35 -0.11 -5.83 -0.99
N TYR A 36 -0.15 -6.28 -2.24
CA TYR A 36 0.29 -5.48 -3.39
C TYR A 36 -0.74 -4.46 -3.87
N TYR A 37 -2.00 -4.61 -3.45
CA TYR A 37 -3.11 -3.75 -3.86
C TYR A 37 -3.86 -3.23 -2.65
N HIS A 38 -4.10 -1.93 -2.66
CA HIS A 38 -4.89 -1.21 -1.64
C HIS A 38 -5.95 -0.36 -2.32
N LYS A 39 -7.12 -0.32 -1.69
CA LYS A 39 -8.22 0.56 -2.06
C LYS A 39 -8.55 1.43 -0.87
N PHE A 40 -8.50 2.75 -1.07
CA PHE A 40 -8.84 3.74 -0.07
C PHE A 40 -10.16 4.40 -0.42
N SER A 41 -10.93 4.75 0.61
CA SER A 41 -12.19 5.49 0.51
C SER A 41 -12.13 6.71 1.41
N LEU A 42 -12.84 7.76 1.02
CA LEU A 42 -12.99 8.93 1.85
C LEU A 42 -14.01 8.65 2.98
N MET A 43 -13.59 8.78 4.22
CA MET A 43 -14.42 8.51 5.39
C MET A 43 -14.18 9.54 6.49
N ASP A 44 -15.15 9.69 7.36
CA ASP A 44 -14.99 10.44 8.60
C ASP A 44 -14.01 9.71 9.53
N GLU A 45 -13.06 10.43 10.09
CA GLU A 45 -11.99 9.83 10.90
C GLU A 45 -12.50 9.31 12.24
N LYS A 46 -13.52 9.96 12.84
CA LYS A 46 -14.07 9.60 14.14
C LYS A 46 -15.16 8.54 14.04
N THR A 47 -16.14 8.78 13.15
CA THR A 47 -17.31 7.90 13.03
C THR A 47 -17.06 6.70 12.12
N LYS A 48 -15.95 6.71 11.33
CA LYS A 48 -15.64 5.72 10.28
C LYS A 48 -16.72 5.60 9.20
N GLU A 49 -17.64 6.56 9.14
CA GLU A 49 -18.67 6.59 8.12
C GLU A 49 -18.09 6.98 6.76
N ILE A 50 -18.43 6.24 5.70
CA ILE A 50 -17.96 6.51 4.35
C ILE A 50 -18.71 7.74 3.80
N TYR A 51 -18.01 8.86 3.65
CA TYR A 51 -18.56 10.09 3.09
C TYR A 51 -19.01 9.91 1.63
N SER A 52 -18.19 9.27 0.81
CA SER A 52 -18.52 9.05 -0.61
C SER A 52 -17.74 7.87 -1.19
N ARG A 53 -18.46 7.05 -1.98
CA ARG A 53 -17.85 5.98 -2.79
C ARG A 53 -17.47 6.44 -4.20
N LYS A 54 -17.78 7.68 -4.55
CA LYS A 54 -17.48 8.26 -5.87
C LYS A 54 -16.03 8.71 -5.99
N PHE A 55 -15.36 8.98 -4.87
CA PHE A 55 -13.94 9.26 -4.85
C PHE A 55 -13.18 8.04 -4.30
N GLN A 56 -12.37 7.42 -5.14
CA GLN A 56 -11.60 6.24 -4.78
C GLN A 56 -10.14 6.43 -5.15
N PHE A 57 -9.26 6.03 -4.25
CA PHE A 57 -7.83 5.95 -4.51
C PHE A 57 -7.40 4.49 -4.47
N HIS A 58 -6.81 4.01 -5.57
CA HIS A 58 -6.28 2.66 -5.70
C HIS A 58 -4.76 2.75 -5.77
N MET A 59 -4.07 1.87 -5.07
CA MET A 59 -2.61 1.80 -5.06
C MET A 59 -2.16 0.38 -5.38
N ILE A 60 -1.19 0.26 -6.28
CA ILE A 60 -0.55 -0.99 -6.66
C ILE A 60 0.94 -0.87 -6.39
N GLU A 61 1.48 -1.74 -5.54
CA GLU A 61 2.90 -1.78 -5.17
C GLU A 61 3.58 -2.95 -5.87
N LEU A 62 4.27 -2.67 -6.97
CA LEU A 62 4.86 -3.69 -7.87
C LEU A 62 5.88 -4.59 -7.16
N LYS A 63 6.68 -4.05 -6.23
CA LYS A 63 7.66 -4.84 -5.47
C LYS A 63 7.04 -5.93 -4.59
N LYS A 64 5.76 -5.83 -4.26
CA LYS A 64 5.04 -6.83 -3.46
C LYS A 64 4.45 -7.98 -4.27
N LEU A 65 4.48 -7.91 -5.60
CA LEU A 65 3.96 -8.98 -6.47
C LEU A 65 4.63 -10.33 -6.21
N LYS A 66 5.88 -10.34 -5.76
CA LYS A 66 6.63 -11.56 -5.42
C LYS A 66 6.06 -12.31 -4.20
N TYR A 67 5.30 -11.65 -3.34
CA TYR A 67 4.71 -12.27 -2.13
C TYR A 67 3.27 -12.75 -2.34
N VAL A 68 2.72 -12.59 -3.55
CA VAL A 68 1.33 -12.90 -3.86
C VAL A 68 1.08 -14.41 -3.88
N LYS A 69 0.07 -14.88 -3.15
CA LYS A 69 -0.33 -16.29 -3.09
C LYS A 69 -0.89 -16.76 -4.44
N GLU A 70 -0.69 -18.03 -4.80
CA GLU A 70 -1.09 -18.61 -6.09
C GLU A 70 -2.54 -18.34 -6.47
N LYS A 71 -3.48 -18.42 -5.51
CA LYS A 71 -4.90 -18.14 -5.75
C LYS A 71 -5.15 -16.71 -6.28
N GLN A 72 -4.34 -15.74 -5.86
CA GLN A 72 -4.47 -14.35 -6.27
C GLN A 72 -3.78 -14.06 -7.60
N LYS A 73 -2.78 -14.85 -7.99
CA LYS A 73 -2.07 -14.72 -9.27
C LYS A 73 -2.99 -14.92 -10.49
N LYS A 74 -4.10 -15.63 -10.32
CA LYS A 74 -5.13 -15.83 -11.36
C LYS A 74 -6.01 -14.59 -11.61
N LYS A 75 -5.94 -13.55 -10.75
CA LYS A 75 -6.77 -12.36 -10.90
C LYS A 75 -6.26 -11.47 -12.04
N PRO A 76 -7.16 -10.88 -12.85
CA PRO A 76 -6.78 -9.95 -13.93
C PRO A 76 -5.88 -8.81 -13.46
N LEU A 77 -6.17 -8.22 -12.29
CA LEU A 77 -5.37 -7.14 -11.73
C LEU A 77 -3.90 -7.54 -11.50
N TYR A 78 -3.65 -8.77 -11.02
CA TYR A 78 -2.29 -9.27 -10.83
C TYR A 78 -1.56 -9.40 -12.16
N ARG A 79 -2.21 -9.94 -13.19
CA ARG A 79 -1.62 -10.08 -14.53
C ARG A 79 -1.25 -8.72 -15.13
N TRP A 80 -2.14 -7.72 -15.04
CA TRP A 80 -1.85 -6.35 -15.46
C TRP A 80 -0.70 -5.74 -14.66
N ALA A 81 -0.66 -5.91 -13.35
CA ALA A 81 0.42 -5.44 -12.52
C ALA A 81 1.77 -6.09 -12.88
N LYS A 82 1.78 -7.38 -13.23
CA LYS A 82 2.95 -8.11 -13.72
C LYS A 82 3.42 -7.57 -15.07
N LEU A 83 2.50 -7.33 -16.01
CA LEU A 83 2.83 -6.72 -17.30
C LEU A 83 3.48 -5.34 -17.13
N ILE A 84 2.93 -4.50 -16.23
CA ILE A 84 3.47 -3.17 -15.94
C ILE A 84 4.84 -3.25 -15.23
N ALA A 85 5.05 -4.29 -14.42
CA ALA A 85 6.31 -4.51 -13.72
C ALA A 85 7.42 -5.09 -14.61
N ALA A 86 7.10 -5.59 -15.80
CA ALA A 86 8.05 -6.17 -16.73
C ALA A 86 9.15 -5.17 -17.12
N GLN A 87 10.39 -5.62 -17.17
CA GLN A 87 11.56 -4.80 -17.45
C GLN A 87 12.21 -5.11 -18.80
N THR A 88 11.88 -6.26 -19.38
CA THR A 88 12.39 -6.70 -20.69
C THR A 88 11.25 -6.96 -21.66
N TRP A 89 11.55 -7.00 -22.96
CA TRP A 89 10.59 -7.33 -24.00
C TRP A 89 10.09 -8.78 -23.89
N GLU A 90 10.97 -9.69 -23.51
CA GLU A 90 10.66 -11.11 -23.30
C GLU A 90 9.65 -11.28 -22.16
N GLU A 91 9.81 -10.54 -21.05
CA GLU A 91 8.85 -10.53 -19.95
C GLU A 91 7.49 -9.96 -20.38
N LEU A 92 7.49 -8.86 -21.15
CA LEU A 92 6.26 -8.26 -21.68
C LEU A 92 5.51 -9.22 -22.60
N GLU A 93 6.21 -9.90 -23.51
CA GLU A 93 5.63 -10.92 -24.38
C GLU A 93 5.08 -12.09 -23.57
N GLN A 94 5.81 -12.57 -22.57
CA GLN A 94 5.39 -13.68 -21.73
C GLN A 94 4.11 -13.35 -20.94
N GLU A 95 4.07 -12.19 -20.31
CA GLU A 95 2.93 -11.77 -19.46
C GLU A 95 1.69 -11.40 -20.29
N SER A 96 1.86 -10.96 -21.56
CA SER A 96 0.75 -10.61 -22.45
C SER A 96 0.03 -11.83 -23.03
N LYS A 97 0.72 -12.96 -23.19
CA LYS A 97 0.19 -14.18 -23.84
C LYS A 97 -1.15 -14.62 -23.28
N GLY A 98 -2.08 -14.93 -24.21
CA GLY A 98 -3.41 -15.44 -23.88
C GLY A 98 -4.38 -14.37 -23.34
N ASN A 99 -4.03 -13.09 -23.47
CA ASN A 99 -4.94 -11.98 -23.17
C ASN A 99 -4.89 -10.95 -24.31
N LYS A 100 -5.91 -10.95 -25.16
CA LYS A 100 -6.00 -10.06 -26.33
C LYS A 100 -5.81 -8.55 -26.05
N TYR A 101 -6.17 -8.10 -24.85
CA TYR A 101 -6.02 -6.69 -24.48
C TYR A 101 -4.57 -6.36 -24.11
N MET A 102 -3.87 -7.30 -23.48
CA MET A 102 -2.44 -7.16 -23.16
C MET A 102 -1.58 -7.30 -24.41
N GLU A 103 -1.92 -8.26 -25.28
CA GLU A 103 -1.27 -8.44 -26.59
C GLU A 103 -1.42 -7.18 -27.44
N ARG A 104 -2.63 -6.59 -27.50
CA ARG A 104 -2.86 -5.33 -28.19
C ARG A 104 -2.06 -4.17 -27.56
N ALA A 105 -1.98 -4.09 -26.24
CA ALA A 105 -1.17 -3.07 -25.58
C ALA A 105 0.31 -3.20 -25.96
N LEU A 106 0.84 -4.43 -26.04
CA LEU A 106 2.20 -4.69 -26.50
C LEU A 106 2.40 -4.28 -27.97
N GLU A 107 1.45 -4.61 -28.85
CA GLU A 107 1.49 -4.18 -30.27
C GLU A 107 1.56 -2.64 -30.41
N GLU A 108 0.74 -1.92 -29.63
CA GLU A 108 0.76 -0.46 -29.66
C GLU A 108 2.11 0.10 -29.13
N MET A 109 2.70 -0.52 -28.11
CA MET A 109 4.04 -0.14 -27.62
C MET A 109 5.13 -0.37 -28.67
N ILE A 110 5.04 -1.43 -29.48
CA ILE A 110 5.99 -1.72 -30.57
C ILE A 110 5.91 -0.65 -31.68
N LYS A 111 4.72 -0.08 -31.94
CA LYS A 111 4.49 0.92 -32.97
C LYS A 111 5.02 2.32 -32.61
N ILE A 112 5.37 2.56 -31.35
CA ILE A 112 5.90 3.84 -30.90
C ILE A 112 7.19 4.15 -31.69
N SER A 113 7.31 5.38 -32.22
CA SER A 113 8.49 5.83 -32.99
C SER A 113 9.76 5.80 -32.12
N GLN A 114 10.92 5.79 -32.79
CA GLN A 114 12.20 5.77 -32.09
C GLN A 114 12.38 7.01 -31.20
N ASP A 115 11.99 8.18 -31.68
CA ASP A 115 12.05 9.45 -30.93
C ASP A 115 11.15 9.42 -29.69
N GLU A 116 9.94 8.84 -29.82
CA GLU A 116 9.03 8.67 -28.69
C GLU A 116 9.56 7.63 -27.69
N ARG A 117 10.27 6.60 -28.16
CA ARG A 117 10.95 5.62 -27.30
C ARG A 117 12.08 6.27 -26.49
N GLU A 118 12.90 7.10 -27.10
CA GLU A 118 13.97 7.84 -26.42
C GLU A 118 13.40 8.80 -25.38
N ARG A 119 12.34 9.54 -25.73
CA ARG A 119 11.60 10.40 -24.80
C ARG A 119 10.99 9.62 -23.65
N TYR A 120 10.43 8.44 -23.92
CA TYR A 120 9.88 7.55 -22.90
C TYR A 120 10.97 7.04 -21.95
N LEU A 121 12.14 6.65 -22.48
CA LEU A 121 13.28 6.21 -21.66
C LEU A 121 13.76 7.33 -20.75
N TYR A 122 13.88 8.55 -21.27
CA TYR A 122 14.27 9.72 -20.49
C TYR A 122 13.28 9.98 -19.33
N LEU A 123 11.98 10.01 -19.62
CA LEU A 123 10.95 10.17 -18.59
C LEU A 123 10.96 9.04 -17.56
N ARG A 124 11.29 7.83 -17.99
CA ARG A 124 11.41 6.67 -17.10
C ARG A 124 12.62 6.78 -16.17
N GLU A 125 13.73 7.35 -16.62
CA GLU A 125 14.89 7.64 -15.77
C GLU A 125 14.58 8.69 -14.71
N GLU A 126 13.92 9.80 -15.07
CA GLU A 126 13.46 10.81 -14.10
C GLU A 126 12.49 10.22 -13.07
N MET A 127 11.55 9.40 -13.51
CA MET A 127 10.64 8.68 -12.61
C MET A 127 11.40 7.73 -11.68
N ALA A 128 12.43 7.03 -12.19
CA ALA A 128 13.22 6.12 -11.38
C ALA A 128 14.01 6.84 -10.27
N GLU A 129 14.48 8.06 -10.51
CA GLU A 129 15.13 8.88 -9.49
C GLU A 129 14.13 9.32 -8.40
N SER A 130 12.97 9.81 -8.81
CA SER A 130 11.88 10.18 -7.89
C SER A 130 11.40 8.97 -7.07
N ASP A 131 11.29 7.80 -7.70
CA ASP A 131 10.93 6.54 -7.04
C ASP A 131 11.99 6.13 -6.01
N ARG A 132 13.30 6.29 -6.32
CA ARG A 132 14.39 6.01 -5.36
C ARG A 132 14.28 6.91 -4.13
N ALA A 133 14.10 8.22 -4.31
CA ALA A 133 13.93 9.16 -3.21
C ALA A 133 12.70 8.80 -2.35
N SER A 134 11.57 8.51 -2.99
CA SER A 134 10.34 8.10 -2.33
C SER A 134 10.48 6.75 -1.62
N GLN A 135 11.25 5.82 -2.19
CA GLN A 135 11.55 4.53 -1.57
C GLN A 135 12.38 4.70 -0.29
N ILE A 136 13.41 5.54 -0.32
CA ILE A 136 14.25 5.82 0.87
C ILE A 136 13.39 6.45 1.96
N GLN A 137 12.61 7.47 1.64
CA GLN A 137 11.71 8.12 2.60
C GLN A 137 10.68 7.15 3.18
N SER A 138 10.09 6.30 2.34
CA SER A 138 9.12 5.31 2.79
C SER A 138 9.74 4.23 3.66
N ALA A 139 10.97 3.76 3.33
CA ALA A 139 11.70 2.80 4.15
C ALA A 139 12.05 3.39 5.51
N GLN A 140 12.50 4.64 5.57
CA GLN A 140 12.76 5.35 6.83
C GLN A 140 11.49 5.48 7.68
N ARG A 141 10.36 5.87 7.07
CA ARG A 141 9.08 6.00 7.77
C ARG A 141 8.59 4.65 8.31
N ILE A 142 8.71 3.60 7.52
CA ILE A 142 8.33 2.23 7.93
C ILE A 142 9.24 1.77 9.07
N GLY A 143 10.56 1.88 8.91
CA GLY A 143 11.52 1.47 9.94
C GLY A 143 11.37 2.26 11.26
N ARG A 144 11.04 3.56 11.18
CA ARG A 144 10.74 4.35 12.37
C ARG A 144 9.50 3.84 13.11
N LYS A 145 8.41 3.59 12.39
CA LYS A 145 7.17 3.05 13.00
C LYS A 145 7.40 1.66 13.62
N GLU A 146 8.12 0.79 12.90
CA GLU A 146 8.50 -0.51 13.42
C GLU A 146 9.33 -0.39 14.71
N GLY A 147 10.31 0.51 14.71
CA GLY A 147 11.13 0.78 15.90
C GLY A 147 10.32 1.35 17.07
N GLU A 148 9.35 2.22 16.83
CA GLU A 148 8.44 2.75 17.85
C GLU A 148 7.58 1.64 18.47
N ILE A 149 7.04 0.73 17.66
CA ILE A 149 6.23 -0.41 18.15
C ILE A 149 7.11 -1.41 18.92
N LEU A 150 8.28 -1.76 18.41
CA LEU A 150 9.22 -2.66 19.12
C LEU A 150 9.66 -2.08 20.46
N LYS A 151 9.87 -0.76 20.53
CA LYS A 151 10.17 -0.06 21.79
C LYS A 151 8.99 -0.16 22.76
N LEU A 152 7.77 0.03 22.27
CA LEU A 152 6.55 -0.08 23.08
C LEU A 152 6.37 -1.49 23.62
N ILE A 153 6.53 -2.52 22.77
CA ILE A 153 6.48 -3.93 23.21
C ILE A 153 7.49 -4.18 24.33
N SER A 154 8.75 -3.77 24.15
CA SER A 154 9.79 -3.95 25.17
C SER A 154 9.45 -3.25 26.49
N LEU A 155 8.82 -2.06 26.40
CA LEU A 155 8.38 -1.31 27.57
C LEU A 155 7.25 -2.03 28.30
N VAL A 156 6.25 -2.52 27.57
CA VAL A 156 5.12 -3.29 28.12
C VAL A 156 5.62 -4.59 28.78
N GLN A 157 6.54 -5.34 28.12
CA GLN A 157 7.15 -6.54 28.70
C GLN A 157 7.81 -6.25 30.06
N LYS A 158 8.64 -5.19 30.12
CA LYS A 158 9.32 -4.79 31.37
C LYS A 158 8.34 -4.42 32.49
N LYS A 159 7.20 -3.80 32.14
CA LYS A 159 6.18 -3.39 33.11
C LYS A 159 5.33 -4.57 33.59
N ILE A 160 5.02 -5.52 32.71
CA ILE A 160 4.37 -6.78 33.08
C ILE A 160 5.24 -7.57 34.09
N LEU A 161 6.56 -7.66 33.85
CA LEU A 161 7.49 -8.29 34.81
C LEU A 161 7.50 -7.60 36.18
N LYS A 162 7.12 -6.32 36.25
CA LYS A 162 6.95 -5.57 37.51
C LYS A 162 5.52 -5.68 38.10
N ASN A 163 4.71 -6.62 37.58
CA ASN A 163 3.33 -6.86 38.00
C ASN A 163 2.40 -5.63 37.81
N LYS A 164 2.67 -4.76 36.83
CA LYS A 164 1.80 -3.63 36.51
C LYS A 164 0.54 -4.10 35.75
N THR A 165 -0.58 -3.46 36.05
CA THR A 165 -1.86 -3.70 35.35
C THR A 165 -1.90 -2.94 34.04
N LEU A 166 -2.80 -3.35 33.12
CA LEU A 166 -2.98 -2.69 31.82
C LEU A 166 -3.24 -1.18 31.95
N PRO A 167 -4.14 -0.68 32.82
CA PRO A 167 -4.35 0.78 33.00
C PRO A 167 -3.09 1.51 33.48
N GLN A 168 -2.33 0.92 34.41
CA GLN A 168 -1.09 1.50 34.91
C GLN A 168 -0.01 1.57 33.83
N ILE A 169 0.04 0.57 32.92
CA ILE A 169 0.99 0.56 31.83
C ILE A 169 0.62 1.64 30.81
N ALA A 170 -0.66 1.80 30.48
CA ALA A 170 -1.16 2.81 29.56
C ALA A 170 -0.83 4.23 30.08
N GLU A 171 -1.16 4.51 31.36
CA GLU A 171 -0.88 5.80 32.00
C GLU A 171 0.63 6.12 32.01
N GLU A 172 1.46 5.16 32.44
CA GLU A 172 2.91 5.36 32.53
C GLU A 172 3.63 5.39 31.18
N SER A 173 2.98 4.94 30.10
CA SER A 173 3.51 4.98 28.74
C SER A 173 2.99 6.18 27.95
N GLU A 174 2.07 6.94 28.54
CA GLU A 174 1.37 8.03 27.86
C GLU A 174 0.68 7.60 26.55
N GLU A 175 0.20 6.33 26.52
CA GLU A 175 -0.43 5.70 25.36
C GLU A 175 -1.87 5.30 25.68
N ASP A 176 -2.72 5.28 24.66
CA ASP A 176 -4.10 4.84 24.82
C ASP A 176 -4.16 3.34 25.16
N THR A 177 -5.04 2.98 26.08
CA THR A 177 -5.31 1.58 26.46
C THR A 177 -5.61 0.71 25.24
N ILE A 178 -6.32 1.26 24.24
CA ILE A 178 -6.64 0.57 22.98
C ILE A 178 -5.38 0.15 22.22
N VAL A 179 -4.31 0.92 22.31
CA VAL A 179 -3.02 0.62 21.65
C VAL A 179 -2.22 -0.41 22.44
N ILE A 180 -2.26 -0.35 23.78
CA ILE A 180 -1.51 -1.22 24.67
C ILE A 180 -2.16 -2.61 24.81
N GLU A 181 -3.48 -2.70 24.81
CA GLU A 181 -4.24 -3.93 25.07
C GLU A 181 -3.84 -5.12 24.19
N PRO A 182 -3.72 -5.00 22.86
CA PRO A 182 -3.30 -6.09 22.00
C PRO A 182 -1.90 -6.58 22.34
N ILE A 183 -0.97 -5.66 22.63
CA ILE A 183 0.41 -5.97 23.00
C ILE A 183 0.45 -6.69 24.36
N TYR A 184 -0.29 -6.16 25.32
CA TYR A 184 -0.38 -6.73 26.67
C TYR A 184 -0.92 -8.17 26.64
N THR A 185 -1.99 -8.39 25.88
CA THR A 185 -2.62 -9.72 25.74
C THR A 185 -1.65 -10.73 25.12
N LEU A 186 -1.02 -10.38 23.99
CA LEU A 186 -0.06 -11.25 23.32
C LEU A 186 1.14 -11.61 24.19
N ILE A 187 1.66 -10.66 24.98
CA ILE A 187 2.77 -10.93 25.91
C ILE A 187 2.31 -11.86 27.04
N LYS A 188 1.10 -11.69 27.56
CA LYS A 188 0.55 -12.57 28.60
C LYS A 188 0.34 -14.01 28.10
N GLU A 189 -0.09 -14.16 26.85
CA GLU A 189 -0.29 -15.46 26.21
C GLU A 189 1.05 -16.12 25.82
N ASN A 190 2.10 -15.32 25.56
CA ASN A 190 3.41 -15.79 25.12
C ASN A 190 4.53 -15.17 25.95
N PRO A 191 4.69 -15.53 27.24
CA PRO A 191 5.59 -14.84 28.15
C PRO A 191 7.08 -14.99 27.81
N GLU A 192 7.46 -16.04 27.07
CA GLU A 192 8.85 -16.29 26.64
C GLU A 192 9.16 -15.70 25.25
N ALA A 193 8.16 -15.13 24.55
CA ALA A 193 8.36 -14.63 23.21
C ALA A 193 9.20 -13.33 23.21
N GLU A 194 10.14 -13.26 22.27
CA GLU A 194 10.90 -12.04 22.02
C GLU A 194 10.03 -10.94 21.40
N LYS A 195 10.46 -9.68 21.56
CA LYS A 195 9.69 -8.52 21.06
C LYS A 195 9.44 -8.58 19.55
N GLU A 196 10.36 -9.14 18.77
CA GLU A 196 10.25 -9.35 17.33
C GLU A 196 9.17 -10.39 16.97
N GLU A 197 8.97 -11.40 17.81
CA GLU A 197 7.92 -12.41 17.65
C GLU A 197 6.55 -11.82 17.99
N ILE A 198 6.45 -11.08 19.10
CA ILE A 198 5.22 -10.34 19.45
C ILE A 198 4.85 -9.33 18.35
N TYR A 199 5.83 -8.61 17.78
CA TYR A 199 5.60 -7.70 16.65
C TYR A 199 4.99 -8.41 15.44
N LYS A 200 5.51 -9.60 15.09
CA LYS A 200 4.95 -10.39 13.96
C LYS A 200 3.53 -10.88 14.25
N MET A 201 3.20 -11.20 15.51
CA MET A 201 1.87 -11.65 15.92
C MET A 201 0.84 -10.53 15.87
N LEU A 202 1.23 -9.27 16.03
CA LEU A 202 0.33 -8.11 15.91
C LEU A 202 -0.23 -7.90 14.49
N ASN A 203 0.29 -8.62 13.46
CA ASN A 203 -0.18 -8.54 12.06
C ASN A 203 -0.26 -7.11 11.49
N LEU A 204 0.63 -6.23 11.93
CA LEU A 204 0.74 -4.84 11.51
C LEU A 204 1.39 -4.68 10.14
#